data_a22e8306900c1e10cd35bc80adefce71
#
_entry.id   a22e8306900c1e10cd35bc80adefce71
#
_cell.length_a   1.000
_cell.length_b   1.000
_cell.length_c   1.000
_cell.angle_alpha   90.00
_cell.angle_beta   90.00
_cell.angle_gamma   90.00
#
_symmetry.space_group_name_H-M   'P 1'
#
loop_
_entity.id
_entity.type
_entity.pdbx_description
1 polymer ?
#
loop_
_entity_poly.entity_id
_entity_poly.type
_entity_poly.pdbx_seq_one_letter_code
_entity_poly.pdbx_strand_id
1 'polypeptide(L)'
;MNYPHAAQQRYAVPPRATRLLLVRHGAAAVAPLDGEPLGLLDGFNDPPLAEEGRAQAVAVCARLALDPPDRIFVSGLHRTVETAAPLVEATGLEPVEVPELREIRLGEWEHQYPHRVAARDPLLERIEAEQRWDVIPGAESAESFAARVATGIEQVIAATSPGATAAVFVHGGVISELISIATGSRPLAFLFSDNTSLTELVKLRGERWMMRSFNDTAHLDG
;
A
#
# COMPACT_ATOMS: atom_id res chain seq x y z
N MET A 1 -35.51 29.05 22.93
CA MET A 1 -35.15 27.61 23.01
C MET A 1 -33.62 27.54 22.98
N ASN A 2 -33.03 27.20 24.12
CA ASN A 2 -31.58 26.95 24.19
C ASN A 2 -31.32 25.57 23.58
N TYR A 3 -30.73 25.52 22.39
CA TYR A 3 -30.16 24.29 21.87
C TYR A 3 -28.89 24.02 22.70
N PRO A 4 -28.77 22.87 23.38
CA PRO A 4 -27.52 22.52 24.03
C PRO A 4 -26.45 22.49 22.95
N HIS A 5 -25.32 23.17 23.15
CA HIS A 5 -24.14 23.07 22.29
C HIS A 5 -23.62 21.64 22.39
N ALA A 6 -24.13 20.75 21.52
CA ALA A 6 -23.53 19.45 21.33
C ALA A 6 -22.16 19.71 20.70
N ALA A 7 -21.09 19.49 21.49
CA ALA A 7 -19.73 19.56 20.94
C ALA A 7 -19.61 18.58 19.77
N GLN A 8 -19.08 19.05 18.66
CA GLN A 8 -18.84 18.20 17.50
C GLN A 8 -17.86 17.10 17.89
N GLN A 9 -18.31 15.86 17.91
CA GLN A 9 -17.48 14.72 18.30
C GLN A 9 -16.48 14.39 17.17
N ARG A 10 -15.27 14.01 17.55
CA ARG A 10 -14.33 13.42 16.63
C ARG A 10 -14.91 12.12 16.06
N TYR A 11 -14.64 11.87 14.79
CA TYR A 11 -15.03 10.60 14.18
C TYR A 11 -14.37 9.44 14.94
N ALA A 12 -15.18 8.45 15.26
CA ALA A 12 -14.72 7.16 15.76
C ALA A 12 -15.09 6.07 14.76
N VAL A 13 -14.19 5.11 14.56
CA VAL A 13 -14.46 3.95 13.70
C VAL A 13 -15.65 3.18 14.28
N PRO A 14 -16.68 2.85 13.48
CA PRO A 14 -17.82 2.11 13.97
C PRO A 14 -17.44 0.73 14.55
N PRO A 15 -18.05 0.25 15.65
CA PRO A 15 -17.61 -0.93 16.40
C PRO A 15 -17.55 -2.26 15.61
N ARG A 16 -18.05 -2.29 14.39
CA ARG A 16 -18.03 -3.48 13.52
C ARG A 16 -17.43 -3.20 12.14
N ALA A 17 -16.76 -2.08 11.98
CA ALA A 17 -16.02 -1.74 10.80
C ALA A 17 -14.58 -2.26 10.93
N THR A 18 -13.95 -2.63 9.83
CA THR A 18 -12.52 -2.96 9.80
C THR A 18 -11.76 -1.72 9.39
N ARG A 19 -10.81 -1.31 10.22
CA ARG A 19 -9.87 -0.21 9.91
C ARG A 19 -8.65 -0.79 9.21
N LEU A 20 -8.31 -0.26 8.06
CA LEU A 20 -7.17 -0.67 7.25
C LEU A 20 -6.17 0.48 7.19
N LEU A 21 -4.98 0.26 7.72
CA LEU A 21 -3.84 1.16 7.63
C LEU A 21 -2.92 0.61 6.53
N LEU A 22 -3.08 1.13 5.32
CA LEU A 22 -2.23 0.77 4.19
C LEU A 22 -0.92 1.53 4.30
N VAL A 23 0.18 0.79 4.32
CA VAL A 23 1.54 1.34 4.41
C VAL A 23 2.26 1.03 3.10
N ARG A 24 2.68 2.03 2.33
CA ARG A 24 3.59 1.79 1.22
C ARG A 24 4.94 1.36 1.79
N HIS A 25 5.59 0.35 1.18
CA HIS A 25 6.93 -0.06 1.58
C HIS A 25 7.94 1.12 1.60
N GLY A 26 8.99 1.02 2.40
CA GLY A 26 10.11 1.96 2.43
C GLY A 26 10.88 2.02 1.11
N ALA A 27 11.74 3.01 0.93
CA ALA A 27 12.55 3.15 -0.27
C ALA A 27 13.34 1.87 -0.54
N ALA A 28 13.11 1.26 -1.70
CA ALA A 28 13.79 0.04 -2.11
C ALA A 28 15.11 0.36 -2.84
N ALA A 29 16.06 -0.56 -2.75
CA ALA A 29 17.30 -0.46 -3.52
C ALA A 29 17.00 -0.55 -5.02
N VAL A 30 17.75 0.22 -5.82
CA VAL A 30 17.62 0.26 -7.27
C VAL A 30 18.87 -0.38 -7.89
N ALA A 31 18.65 -1.39 -8.73
CA ALA A 31 19.74 -1.99 -9.52
C ALA A 31 20.32 -0.96 -10.50
N PRO A 32 21.61 -1.04 -10.85
CA PRO A 32 22.16 -0.28 -11.97
C PRO A 32 21.38 -0.53 -13.27
N LEU A 33 21.34 0.45 -14.18
CA LEU A 33 20.57 0.36 -15.43
C LEU A 33 20.89 -0.91 -16.25
N ASP A 34 22.18 -1.24 -16.34
CA ASP A 34 22.68 -2.41 -17.09
C ASP A 34 23.00 -3.60 -16.14
N GLY A 35 22.50 -3.55 -14.89
CA GLY A 35 22.72 -4.56 -13.88
C GLY A 35 21.63 -5.61 -13.82
N GLU A 36 21.96 -6.75 -13.22
CA GLU A 36 20.98 -7.78 -12.89
C GLU A 36 20.00 -7.28 -11.82
N PRO A 37 18.74 -7.78 -11.81
CA PRO A 37 17.80 -7.49 -10.74
C PRO A 37 18.39 -7.83 -9.36
N LEU A 38 18.14 -6.99 -8.35
CA LEU A 38 18.63 -7.21 -6.98
C LEU A 38 17.85 -8.34 -6.25
N GLY A 39 16.76 -8.79 -6.80
CA GLY A 39 15.97 -9.90 -6.31
C GLY A 39 14.79 -10.16 -7.24
N LEU A 40 14.36 -11.41 -7.30
CA LEU A 40 13.17 -11.85 -8.05
C LEU A 40 12.39 -12.85 -7.21
N LEU A 41 11.07 -12.67 -7.12
CA LEU A 41 10.16 -13.61 -6.49
C LEU A 41 8.97 -13.85 -7.44
N ASP A 42 8.84 -15.07 -7.95
CA ASP A 42 7.73 -15.48 -8.85
C ASP A 42 7.54 -14.53 -10.07
N GLY A 43 8.65 -13.97 -10.57
CA GLY A 43 8.65 -13.02 -11.70
C GLY A 43 8.37 -11.57 -11.33
N PHE A 44 8.24 -11.25 -10.05
CA PHE A 44 8.21 -9.87 -9.56
C PHE A 44 9.62 -9.40 -9.23
N ASN A 45 9.92 -8.13 -9.53
CA ASN A 45 11.11 -7.46 -9.02
C ASN A 45 11.01 -7.35 -7.49
N ASP A 46 12.01 -7.90 -6.79
CA ASP A 46 11.96 -8.03 -5.34
C ASP A 46 13.25 -7.53 -4.66
N PRO A 47 13.63 -6.25 -4.85
CA PRO A 47 14.79 -5.67 -4.20
C PRO A 47 14.54 -5.51 -2.69
N PRO A 48 15.62 -5.60 -1.87
CA PRO A 48 15.57 -5.22 -0.46
C PRO A 48 15.36 -3.72 -0.28
N LEU A 49 15.13 -3.28 0.95
CA LEU A 49 15.11 -1.86 1.28
C LEU A 49 16.51 -1.24 1.11
N ALA A 50 16.55 0.00 0.64
CA ALA A 50 17.73 0.85 0.75
C ALA A 50 17.95 1.27 2.22
N GLU A 51 19.09 1.88 2.54
CA GLU A 51 19.36 2.39 3.89
C GLU A 51 18.31 3.41 4.34
N GLU A 52 17.93 4.34 3.46
CA GLU A 52 16.84 5.28 3.69
C GLU A 52 15.52 4.55 3.98
N GLY A 53 15.19 3.51 3.20
CA GLY A 53 13.97 2.73 3.39
C GLY A 53 13.90 2.02 4.75
N ARG A 54 15.04 1.57 5.27
CA ARG A 54 15.10 1.00 6.64
C ARG A 54 14.87 2.06 7.71
N ALA A 55 15.42 3.26 7.54
CA ALA A 55 15.13 4.38 8.45
C ALA A 55 13.64 4.79 8.41
N GLN A 56 13.05 4.86 7.21
CA GLN A 56 11.62 5.11 7.02
C GLN A 56 10.75 4.02 7.67
N ALA A 57 11.15 2.74 7.59
CA ALA A 57 10.46 1.63 8.24
C ALA A 57 10.41 1.80 9.77
N VAL A 58 11.52 2.20 10.39
CA VAL A 58 11.56 2.50 11.83
C VAL A 58 10.61 3.64 12.18
N ALA A 59 10.61 4.73 11.40
CA ALA A 59 9.77 5.90 11.63
C ALA A 59 8.26 5.57 11.55
N VAL A 60 7.82 4.88 10.48
CA VAL A 60 6.40 4.51 10.35
C VAL A 60 5.96 3.53 11.43
N CYS A 61 6.83 2.60 11.84
CA CYS A 61 6.52 1.66 12.90
C CYS A 61 6.40 2.35 14.27
N ALA A 62 7.26 3.33 14.58
CA ALA A 62 7.10 4.17 15.76
C ALA A 62 5.76 4.93 15.76
N ARG A 63 5.32 5.41 14.59
CA ARG A 63 4.01 6.06 14.43
C ARG A 63 2.86 5.08 14.66
N LEU A 64 2.94 3.87 14.12
CA LEU A 64 1.92 2.83 14.31
C LEU A 64 1.89 2.30 15.75
N ALA A 65 3.00 2.29 16.45
CA ALA A 65 3.08 1.86 17.85
C ALA A 65 2.31 2.77 18.83
N LEU A 66 1.94 4.00 18.43
CA LEU A 66 1.08 4.89 19.21
C LEU A 66 -0.38 4.42 19.26
N ASP A 67 -0.84 3.69 18.27
CA ASP A 67 -2.17 3.09 18.17
C ASP A 67 -1.99 1.75 17.43
N PRO A 68 -1.50 0.70 18.14
CA PRO A 68 -1.04 -0.53 17.51
C PRO A 68 -2.17 -1.26 16.77
N PRO A 69 -1.88 -1.82 15.60
CA PRO A 69 -2.85 -2.66 14.91
C PRO A 69 -3.06 -4.00 15.64
N ASP A 70 -4.20 -4.63 15.39
CA ASP A 70 -4.50 -5.97 15.87
C ASP A 70 -3.91 -7.08 14.98
N ARG A 71 -3.62 -6.76 13.71
CA ARG A 71 -3.08 -7.69 12.72
C ARG A 71 -2.10 -6.98 11.79
N ILE A 72 -1.11 -7.73 11.32
CA ILE A 72 -0.14 -7.27 10.32
C ILE A 72 -0.23 -8.16 9.08
N PHE A 73 -0.27 -7.54 7.90
CA PHE A 73 -0.27 -8.21 6.61
C PHE A 73 0.84 -7.63 5.73
N VAL A 74 1.47 -8.50 4.94
CA VAL A 74 2.53 -8.15 3.99
C VAL A 74 2.23 -8.77 2.63
N SER A 75 2.71 -8.20 1.54
CA SER A 75 2.55 -8.80 0.21
C SER A 75 3.46 -10.01 -0.04
N GLY A 76 4.43 -10.24 0.84
CA GLY A 76 5.47 -11.27 0.71
C GLY A 76 6.70 -10.82 -0.09
N LEU A 77 6.70 -9.65 -0.74
CA LEU A 77 7.91 -9.09 -1.32
C LEU A 77 8.83 -8.53 -0.22
N HIS A 78 10.14 -8.72 -0.35
CA HIS A 78 11.15 -8.38 0.66
C HIS A 78 10.95 -6.98 1.21
N ARG A 79 10.75 -5.98 0.36
CA ARG A 79 10.56 -4.59 0.78
C ARG A 79 9.34 -4.36 1.68
N THR A 80 8.28 -5.17 1.57
CA THR A 80 7.12 -5.08 2.47
C THR A 80 7.38 -5.79 3.80
N VAL A 81 8.04 -6.93 3.75
CA VAL A 81 8.44 -7.70 4.93
C VAL A 81 9.44 -6.91 5.77
N GLU A 82 10.49 -6.35 5.14
CA GLU A 82 11.48 -5.52 5.83
C GLU A 82 10.87 -4.23 6.39
N THR A 83 9.89 -3.62 5.70
CA THR A 83 9.19 -2.43 6.21
C THR A 83 8.35 -2.76 7.45
N ALA A 84 7.72 -3.94 7.48
CA ALA A 84 6.91 -4.38 8.62
C ALA A 84 7.76 -4.85 9.82
N ALA A 85 9.00 -5.28 9.60
CA ALA A 85 9.82 -5.96 10.61
C ALA A 85 9.94 -5.21 11.95
N PRO A 86 10.20 -3.88 12.01
CA PRO A 86 10.25 -3.18 13.29
C PRO A 86 8.90 -3.18 14.05
N LEU A 87 7.77 -3.21 13.35
CA LEU A 87 6.46 -3.30 13.99
C LEU A 87 6.19 -4.71 14.51
N VAL A 88 6.58 -5.73 13.77
CA VAL A 88 6.53 -7.15 14.20
C VAL A 88 7.33 -7.33 15.48
N GLU A 89 8.56 -6.80 15.53
CA GLU A 89 9.41 -6.87 16.71
C GLU A 89 8.78 -6.14 17.92
N ALA A 90 8.23 -4.94 17.70
CA ALA A 90 7.63 -4.14 18.76
C ALA A 90 6.32 -4.71 19.32
N THR A 91 5.52 -5.40 18.49
CA THR A 91 4.18 -5.90 18.87
C THR A 91 4.14 -7.39 19.17
N GLY A 92 5.08 -8.16 18.66
CA GLY A 92 5.05 -9.62 18.70
C GLY A 92 3.97 -10.26 17.82
N LEU A 93 3.31 -9.48 16.96
CA LEU A 93 2.31 -9.99 16.02
C LEU A 93 2.98 -10.69 14.85
N GLU A 94 2.54 -11.92 14.54
CA GLU A 94 3.02 -12.63 13.35
C GLU A 94 2.39 -12.03 12.09
N PRO A 95 3.20 -11.62 11.08
CA PRO A 95 2.68 -11.09 9.84
C PRO A 95 2.06 -12.20 8.98
N VAL A 96 0.95 -11.90 8.35
CA VAL A 96 0.28 -12.80 7.40
C VAL A 96 0.63 -12.37 5.98
N GLU A 97 1.17 -13.28 5.19
CA GLU A 97 1.46 -13.03 3.77
C GLU A 97 0.19 -13.12 2.93
N VAL A 98 -0.02 -12.11 2.05
CA VAL A 98 -1.13 -12.04 1.08
C VAL A 98 -0.54 -11.74 -0.30
N PRO A 99 -0.15 -12.77 -1.08
CA PRO A 99 0.52 -12.59 -2.38
C PRO A 99 -0.31 -11.83 -3.41
N GLU A 100 -1.62 -11.85 -3.30
CA GLU A 100 -2.55 -11.09 -4.14
C GLU A 100 -2.35 -9.57 -4.02
N LEU A 101 -1.70 -9.10 -2.95
CA LEU A 101 -1.37 -7.69 -2.72
C LEU A 101 0.06 -7.32 -3.15
N ARG A 102 0.75 -8.18 -3.92
CA ARG A 102 2.01 -7.80 -4.58
C ARG A 102 1.79 -6.68 -5.58
N GLU A 103 2.85 -5.91 -5.88
CA GLU A 103 2.77 -4.83 -6.85
C GLU A 103 2.36 -5.35 -8.24
N ILE A 104 1.89 -4.48 -9.11
CA ILE A 104 1.59 -4.84 -10.49
C ILE A 104 2.86 -5.33 -11.21
N ARG A 105 2.74 -6.35 -12.06
CA ARG A 105 3.82 -6.76 -12.94
C ARG A 105 3.96 -5.78 -14.08
N LEU A 106 5.16 -5.23 -14.23
CA LEU A 106 5.45 -4.21 -15.24
C LEU A 106 6.05 -4.77 -16.54
N GLY A 107 6.05 -6.10 -16.72
CA GLY A 107 6.51 -6.73 -17.96
C GLY A 107 7.94 -6.34 -18.29
N GLU A 108 8.16 -5.72 -19.46
CA GLU A 108 9.50 -5.29 -19.90
C GLU A 108 10.13 -4.22 -19.00
N TRP A 109 9.35 -3.57 -18.13
CA TRP A 109 9.85 -2.57 -17.19
C TRP A 109 10.08 -3.11 -15.78
N GLU A 110 9.95 -4.41 -15.53
CA GLU A 110 9.88 -4.99 -14.18
C GLU A 110 10.96 -4.42 -13.23
N HIS A 111 12.23 -4.52 -13.52
CA HIS A 111 13.31 -3.95 -12.67
C HIS A 111 13.83 -2.60 -13.17
N GLN A 112 13.26 -2.06 -14.25
CA GLN A 112 13.72 -0.85 -14.92
C GLN A 112 12.85 0.38 -14.66
N TYR A 113 11.72 0.24 -13.98
CA TYR A 113 10.77 1.32 -13.78
C TYR A 113 11.40 2.64 -13.31
N PRO A 114 12.30 2.68 -12.28
CA PRO A 114 12.92 3.92 -11.85
C PRO A 114 13.76 4.58 -12.95
N HIS A 115 14.44 3.79 -13.77
CA HIS A 115 15.25 4.28 -14.88
C HIS A 115 14.38 4.83 -16.02
N ARG A 116 13.25 4.16 -16.31
CA ARG A 116 12.27 4.64 -17.30
C ARG A 116 11.65 5.97 -16.88
N VAL A 117 11.32 6.12 -15.59
CA VAL A 117 10.85 7.39 -15.04
C VAL A 117 11.92 8.48 -15.17
N ALA A 118 13.16 8.20 -14.78
CA ALA A 118 14.28 9.16 -14.89
C ALA A 118 14.56 9.56 -16.35
N ALA A 119 14.41 8.63 -17.29
CA ALA A 119 14.57 8.87 -18.73
C ALA A 119 13.37 9.56 -19.38
N ARG A 120 12.27 9.77 -18.66
CA ARG A 120 11.00 10.30 -19.19
C ARG A 120 10.51 9.49 -20.39
N ASP A 121 10.46 8.16 -20.23
CA ASP A 121 10.02 7.25 -21.29
C ASP A 121 8.63 7.67 -21.81
N PRO A 122 8.40 7.74 -23.14
CA PRO A 122 7.13 8.20 -23.71
C PRO A 122 5.91 7.38 -23.28
N LEU A 123 6.09 6.12 -22.85
CA LEU A 123 4.98 5.32 -22.31
C LEU A 123 4.42 5.88 -21.00
N LEU A 124 5.16 6.71 -20.24
CA LEU A 124 4.65 7.37 -19.04
C LEU A 124 3.44 8.26 -19.36
N GLU A 125 3.50 9.03 -20.45
CA GLU A 125 2.38 9.86 -20.89
C GLU A 125 1.16 9.01 -21.26
N ARG A 126 1.37 7.84 -21.85
CA ARG A 126 0.30 6.91 -22.17
C ARG A 126 -0.31 6.28 -20.92
N ILE A 127 0.51 5.86 -19.95
CA ILE A 127 0.05 5.34 -18.65
C ILE A 127 -0.87 6.38 -17.99
N GLU A 128 -0.46 7.64 -17.97
CA GLU A 128 -1.24 8.72 -17.37
C GLU A 128 -2.54 8.98 -18.14
N ALA A 129 -2.48 9.08 -19.47
CA ALA A 129 -3.64 9.38 -20.30
C ALA A 129 -4.67 8.24 -20.32
N GLU A 130 -4.21 7.00 -20.45
CA GLU A 130 -5.07 5.81 -20.53
C GLU A 130 -5.45 5.27 -19.14
N GLN A 131 -4.80 5.76 -18.06
CA GLN A 131 -5.02 5.33 -16.67
C GLN A 131 -4.84 3.82 -16.48
N ARG A 132 -3.81 3.23 -17.14
CA ARG A 132 -3.55 1.79 -17.09
C ARG A 132 -2.07 1.48 -17.33
N TRP A 133 -1.59 0.42 -16.68
CA TRP A 133 -0.20 -0.03 -16.77
C TRP A 133 0.10 -0.94 -17.97
N ASP A 134 -0.89 -1.64 -18.46
CA ASP A 134 -0.74 -2.63 -19.52
C ASP A 134 -0.57 -2.03 -20.94
N VAL A 135 -0.33 -0.71 -21.00
CA VAL A 135 0.33 -0.07 -22.16
C VAL A 135 1.82 -0.46 -22.25
N ILE A 136 2.42 -0.93 -21.14
CA ILE A 136 3.78 -1.46 -21.09
C ILE A 136 3.74 -2.89 -21.66
N PRO A 137 4.59 -3.24 -22.64
CA PRO A 137 4.61 -4.59 -23.19
C PRO A 137 4.86 -5.67 -22.13
N GLY A 138 4.01 -6.69 -22.11
CA GLY A 138 4.10 -7.80 -21.16
C GLY A 138 3.68 -7.48 -19.74
N ALA A 139 3.19 -6.26 -19.45
CA ALA A 139 2.66 -5.94 -18.14
C ALA A 139 1.37 -6.70 -17.84
N GLU A 140 1.06 -6.85 -16.57
CA GLU A 140 -0.20 -7.41 -16.08
C GLU A 140 -1.38 -6.56 -16.54
N SER A 141 -2.47 -7.19 -17.02
CA SER A 141 -3.65 -6.42 -17.43
C SER A 141 -4.31 -5.71 -16.24
N ALA A 142 -4.92 -4.56 -16.53
CA ALA A 142 -5.62 -3.79 -15.51
C ALA A 142 -6.72 -4.61 -14.81
N GLU A 143 -7.43 -5.44 -15.57
CA GLU A 143 -8.49 -6.31 -15.06
C GLU A 143 -7.94 -7.42 -14.14
N SER A 144 -6.80 -8.05 -14.52
CA SER A 144 -6.14 -9.07 -13.69
C SER A 144 -5.65 -8.49 -12.38
N PHE A 145 -5.00 -7.32 -12.46
CA PHE A 145 -4.51 -6.60 -11.29
C PHE A 145 -5.65 -6.22 -10.33
N ALA A 146 -6.69 -5.59 -10.83
CA ALA A 146 -7.86 -5.20 -10.03
C ALA A 146 -8.52 -6.42 -9.35
N ALA A 147 -8.70 -7.52 -10.09
CA ALA A 147 -9.33 -8.74 -9.58
C ALA A 147 -8.52 -9.37 -8.44
N ARG A 148 -7.17 -9.48 -8.59
CA ARG A 148 -6.36 -10.08 -7.51
C ARG A 148 -6.24 -9.16 -6.30
N VAL A 149 -6.12 -7.82 -6.49
CA VAL A 149 -6.10 -6.86 -5.38
C VAL A 149 -7.43 -6.90 -4.61
N ALA A 150 -8.58 -6.98 -5.30
CA ALA A 150 -9.88 -7.17 -4.66
C ALA A 150 -9.93 -8.46 -3.85
N THR A 151 -9.42 -9.57 -4.39
CA THR A 151 -9.33 -10.85 -3.67
C THR A 151 -8.44 -10.72 -2.43
N GLY A 152 -7.27 -10.10 -2.55
CA GLY A 152 -6.33 -9.93 -1.44
C GLY A 152 -6.90 -9.08 -0.30
N ILE A 153 -7.59 -7.99 -0.61
CA ILE A 153 -8.16 -7.15 0.45
C ILE A 153 -9.33 -7.83 1.16
N GLU A 154 -10.12 -8.64 0.46
CA GLU A 154 -11.17 -9.44 1.10
C GLU A 154 -10.58 -10.52 2.02
N GLN A 155 -9.42 -11.11 1.69
CA GLN A 155 -8.69 -12.02 2.60
C GLN A 155 -8.24 -11.27 3.86
N VAL A 156 -7.67 -10.07 3.74
CA VAL A 156 -7.29 -9.21 4.88
C VAL A 156 -8.48 -8.93 5.78
N ILE A 157 -9.61 -8.50 5.19
CA ILE A 157 -10.85 -8.19 5.92
C ILE A 157 -11.39 -9.42 6.64
N ALA A 158 -11.44 -10.57 5.95
CA ALA A 158 -11.94 -11.83 6.51
C ALA A 158 -11.07 -12.35 7.69
N ALA A 159 -9.74 -12.11 7.64
CA ALA A 159 -8.81 -12.48 8.69
C ALA A 159 -8.75 -11.47 9.84
N THR A 160 -9.40 -10.30 9.71
CA THR A 160 -9.42 -9.23 10.71
C THR A 160 -10.76 -9.23 11.43
N SER A 161 -10.75 -9.33 12.77
CA SER A 161 -11.98 -9.33 13.56
C SER A 161 -12.80 -8.04 13.37
N PRO A 162 -14.13 -8.10 13.39
CA PRO A 162 -14.95 -6.90 13.31
C PRO A 162 -14.63 -5.91 14.44
N GLY A 163 -14.36 -4.66 14.07
CA GLY A 163 -13.95 -3.59 14.99
C GLY A 163 -12.43 -3.46 15.16
N ALA A 164 -11.65 -4.38 14.58
CA ALA A 164 -10.20 -4.40 14.68
C ALA A 164 -9.51 -3.57 13.57
N THR A 165 -8.23 -3.30 13.80
CA THR A 165 -7.33 -2.57 12.88
C THR A 165 -6.32 -3.51 12.26
N ALA A 166 -6.18 -3.49 10.93
CA ALA A 166 -5.13 -4.19 10.21
C ALA A 166 -4.11 -3.19 9.63
N ALA A 167 -2.82 -3.42 9.89
CA ALA A 167 -1.74 -2.77 9.15
C ALA A 167 -1.38 -3.64 7.94
N VAL A 168 -1.40 -3.06 6.74
CA VAL A 168 -1.21 -3.78 5.47
C VAL A 168 -0.05 -3.13 4.71
N PHE A 169 1.09 -3.80 4.69
CA PHE A 169 2.31 -3.31 4.03
C PHE A 169 2.31 -3.73 2.56
N VAL A 170 2.16 -2.75 1.68
CA VAL A 170 1.90 -2.93 0.26
C VAL A 170 2.67 -1.92 -0.62
N HIS A 171 2.16 -1.60 -1.79
CA HIS A 171 2.84 -0.89 -2.86
C HIS A 171 1.98 0.25 -3.40
N GLY A 172 2.59 1.16 -4.14
CA GLY A 172 1.91 2.35 -4.67
C GLY A 172 0.74 2.03 -5.60
N GLY A 173 0.93 1.10 -6.54
CA GLY A 173 -0.14 0.67 -7.44
C GLY A 173 -1.30 -0.02 -6.71
N VAL A 174 -0.97 -0.87 -5.72
CA VAL A 174 -1.97 -1.55 -4.88
C VAL A 174 -2.78 -0.55 -4.04
N ILE A 175 -2.13 0.46 -3.44
CA ILE A 175 -2.84 1.51 -2.69
C ILE A 175 -3.81 2.26 -3.60
N SER A 176 -3.35 2.64 -4.79
CA SER A 176 -4.18 3.35 -5.77
C SER A 176 -5.40 2.52 -6.19
N GLU A 177 -5.22 1.22 -6.43
CA GLU A 177 -6.30 0.30 -6.79
C GLU A 177 -7.29 0.11 -5.63
N LEU A 178 -6.81 -0.04 -4.39
CA LEU A 178 -7.67 -0.15 -3.20
C LEU A 178 -8.50 1.13 -2.97
N ILE A 179 -7.91 2.31 -3.23
CA ILE A 179 -8.67 3.56 -3.19
C ILE A 179 -9.71 3.60 -4.30
N SER A 180 -9.38 3.14 -5.51
CA SER A 180 -10.34 3.02 -6.61
C SER A 180 -11.54 2.14 -6.24
N ILE A 181 -11.28 0.96 -5.66
CA ILE A 181 -12.32 0.06 -5.15
C ILE A 181 -13.18 0.74 -4.07
N ALA A 182 -12.54 1.48 -3.15
CA ALA A 182 -13.24 2.10 -2.02
C ALA A 182 -14.07 3.33 -2.39
N THR A 183 -13.65 4.09 -3.41
CA THR A 183 -14.19 5.43 -3.72
C THR A 183 -14.88 5.52 -5.08
N GLY A 184 -14.65 4.56 -5.97
CA GLY A 184 -15.06 4.62 -7.37
C GLY A 184 -14.25 5.63 -8.20
N SER A 185 -13.06 6.03 -7.73
CA SER A 185 -12.15 6.88 -8.49
C SER A 185 -11.54 6.14 -9.67
N ARG A 186 -10.85 6.87 -10.56
CA ARG A 186 -10.04 6.25 -11.61
C ARG A 186 -8.87 5.49 -10.97
N PRO A 187 -8.40 4.35 -11.54
CA PRO A 187 -7.37 3.49 -10.95
C PRO A 187 -6.07 4.20 -10.59
N LEU A 188 -5.62 5.18 -11.37
CA LEU A 188 -4.36 5.89 -11.13
C LEU A 188 -4.52 7.29 -10.51
N ALA A 189 -5.74 7.64 -10.05
CA ALA A 189 -6.00 8.96 -9.46
C ALA A 189 -5.20 9.23 -8.17
N PHE A 190 -4.74 8.17 -7.49
CA PHE A 190 -3.98 8.21 -6.24
C PHE A 190 -2.67 7.42 -6.35
N LEU A 191 -2.03 7.41 -7.54
CA LEU A 191 -0.86 6.58 -7.81
C LEU A 191 0.36 6.96 -6.97
N PHE A 192 0.64 8.24 -6.79
CA PHE A 192 1.88 8.72 -6.18
C PHE A 192 1.76 8.86 -4.66
N SER A 193 1.65 7.74 -3.96
CA SER A 193 1.89 7.72 -2.51
C SER A 193 3.39 7.67 -2.24
N ASP A 194 3.86 8.33 -1.17
CA ASP A 194 5.27 8.34 -0.78
C ASP A 194 5.67 7.05 -0.04
N ASN A 195 6.97 6.73 0.00
CA ASN A 195 7.46 5.59 0.75
C ASN A 195 7.09 5.71 2.23
N THR A 196 6.65 4.63 2.82
CA THR A 196 6.10 4.51 4.18
C THR A 196 4.90 5.40 4.51
N SER A 197 4.32 6.11 3.54
CA SER A 197 3.09 6.86 3.77
C SER A 197 1.97 5.96 4.28
N LEU A 198 1.10 6.55 5.11
CA LEU A 198 -0.10 5.92 5.65
C LEU A 198 -1.33 6.38 4.88
N THR A 199 -2.12 5.40 4.42
CA THR A 199 -3.45 5.63 3.86
C THR A 199 -4.46 4.87 4.71
N GLU A 200 -5.48 5.56 5.22
CA GLU A 200 -6.50 4.94 6.06
C GLU A 200 -7.81 4.74 5.29
N LEU A 201 -8.20 3.48 5.15
CA LEU A 201 -9.51 3.06 4.66
C LEU A 201 -10.28 2.38 5.79
N VAL A 202 -11.61 2.51 5.75
CA VAL A 202 -12.51 1.84 6.69
C VAL A 202 -13.56 1.07 5.89
N LYS A 203 -13.54 -0.27 6.02
CA LYS A 203 -14.60 -1.13 5.49
C LYS A 203 -15.77 -1.16 6.46
N LEU A 204 -16.87 -0.61 6.02
CA LEU A 204 -18.14 -0.63 6.74
C LEU A 204 -18.90 -1.93 6.43
N ARG A 205 -20.10 -2.07 6.96
CA ARG A 205 -20.98 -3.21 6.62
C ARG A 205 -21.42 -3.18 5.16
N GLY A 206 -21.49 -4.35 4.55
CA GLY A 206 -21.80 -4.51 3.13
C GLY A 206 -20.69 -3.94 2.26
N GLU A 207 -21.04 -3.39 1.11
CA GLU A 207 -20.08 -2.87 0.13
C GLU A 207 -19.60 -1.44 0.42
N ARG A 208 -19.89 -0.89 1.60
CA ARG A 208 -19.58 0.50 1.90
C ARG A 208 -18.16 0.66 2.42
N TRP A 209 -17.50 1.67 1.89
CA TRP A 209 -16.17 2.08 2.29
C TRP A 209 -16.15 3.54 2.73
N MET A 210 -15.11 3.90 3.47
CA MET A 210 -14.78 5.28 3.80
C MET A 210 -13.27 5.44 3.72
N MET A 211 -12.82 6.47 3.02
CA MET A 211 -11.43 6.92 3.02
C MET A 211 -11.26 8.01 4.07
N ARG A 212 -10.28 7.87 4.96
CA ARG A 212 -10.02 8.80 6.06
C ARG A 212 -8.81 9.70 5.80
N SER A 213 -7.77 9.14 5.21
CA SER A 213 -6.55 9.86 4.84
C SER A 213 -5.90 9.19 3.64
N PHE A 214 -5.10 9.97 2.91
CA PHE A 214 -4.22 9.50 1.85
C PHE A 214 -2.85 10.15 2.03
N ASN A 215 -1.79 9.35 1.86
CA ASN A 215 -0.40 9.79 1.79
C ASN A 215 0.06 10.60 3.02
N ASP A 216 -0.32 10.19 4.23
CA ASP A 216 0.15 10.81 5.47
C ASP A 216 1.61 10.39 5.75
N THR A 217 2.53 11.35 5.70
CA THR A 217 3.97 11.18 5.93
C THR A 217 4.48 11.95 7.15
N ALA A 218 3.60 12.44 8.01
CA ALA A 218 3.96 13.29 9.15
C ALA A 218 5.01 12.68 10.11
N HIS A 219 5.19 11.35 10.08
CA HIS A 219 6.23 10.65 10.85
C HIS A 219 7.63 10.78 10.24
N LEU A 220 7.77 11.32 9.04
CA LEU A 220 9.06 11.55 8.36
C LEU A 220 9.59 12.97 8.55
N ASP A 221 8.79 13.90 9.10
CA ASP A 221 9.13 15.31 9.25
C ASP A 221 9.89 15.61 10.57
N GLY A 222 10.56 14.64 11.17
CA GLY A 222 11.27 14.73 12.45
C GLY A 222 12.75 15.04 12.35
#